data_6b9174d6c576e20dd8d4454a23578fdf
#
_entry.id   6b9174d6c576e20dd8d4454a23578fdf
#
_cell.length_a   1.000
_cell.length_b   1.000
_cell.length_c   1.000
_cell.angle_alpha   90.00
_cell.angle_beta   90.00
_cell.angle_gamma   90.00
#
_symmetry.space_group_name_H-M   'P 1'
#
loop_
_entity.id
_entity.type
_entity.pdbx_description
1 polymer ?
#
loop_
_entity_poly.entity_id
_entity_poly.type
_entity_poly.pdbx_seq_one_letter_code
_entity_poly.pdbx_strand_id
1 'polypeptide(L)'
;MANRIKNDKGFLVIEMTPDEAINVCNFGVYNNINKQTYLICDRCNKLLNFEEQVYYIAVLNYLVDKDCYNDWMSYAERYTEDISYEEYSFNRYATKLALI
;
A
#
# COMPACT_ATOMS: atom_id res chain seq x y z
N MET A 1 2.93 7.53 -11.05
CA MET A 1 1.78 6.80 -11.57
C MET A 1 1.65 5.45 -10.89
N ALA A 2 0.44 5.06 -10.50
CA ALA A 2 0.22 3.81 -9.81
C ALA A 2 0.40 2.61 -10.75
N ASN A 3 1.06 1.56 -10.26
CA ASN A 3 1.30 0.34 -11.01
C ASN A 3 0.86 -0.87 -10.19
N ARG A 4 0.15 -1.79 -10.85
CA ARG A 4 -0.13 -3.10 -10.27
C ARG A 4 1.11 -3.97 -10.40
N ILE A 5 1.44 -4.66 -9.33
CA ILE A 5 2.58 -5.58 -9.31
C ILE A 5 2.12 -6.92 -8.77
N LYS A 6 2.48 -7.99 -9.47
CA LYS A 6 2.45 -9.34 -8.90
C LYS A 6 3.92 -9.70 -8.70
N ASN A 7 4.38 -9.67 -7.45
CA ASN A 7 5.81 -9.83 -7.19
C ASN A 7 6.28 -11.28 -7.32
N ASP A 8 7.57 -11.52 -7.09
CA ASP A 8 8.18 -12.84 -7.28
C ASP A 8 7.55 -13.93 -6.41
N LYS A 9 6.99 -13.55 -5.27
CA LYS A 9 6.31 -14.49 -4.38
C LYS A 9 4.82 -14.64 -4.72
N GLY A 10 4.34 -13.90 -5.71
CA GLY A 10 2.94 -13.98 -6.15
C GLY A 10 1.98 -13.06 -5.42
N PHE A 11 2.46 -12.19 -4.52
CA PHE A 11 1.61 -11.24 -3.83
C PHE A 11 1.15 -10.11 -4.75
N LEU A 12 -0.09 -9.67 -4.57
CA LEU A 12 -0.65 -8.52 -5.28
C LEU A 12 -0.31 -7.26 -4.51
N VAL A 13 0.34 -6.31 -5.18
CA VAL A 13 0.84 -5.07 -4.59
C VAL A 13 0.56 -3.93 -5.58
N ILE A 14 0.28 -2.74 -5.04
CA ILE A 14 0.16 -1.55 -5.87
C ILE A 14 1.30 -0.59 -5.48
N GLU A 15 2.15 -0.28 -6.44
CA GLU A 15 3.18 0.75 -6.28
C GLU A 15 2.58 2.09 -6.69
N MET A 16 2.70 3.11 -5.86
CA MET A 16 2.12 4.41 -6.14
C MET A 16 2.93 5.53 -5.49
N THR A 17 2.66 6.77 -5.92
CA THR A 17 3.21 7.93 -5.24
C THR A 17 2.40 8.23 -3.99
N PRO A 18 2.98 8.92 -2.99
CA PRO A 18 2.20 9.35 -1.82
C PRO A 18 0.98 10.19 -2.19
N ASP A 19 1.06 11.04 -3.21
CA ASP A 19 -0.08 11.84 -3.66
C ASP A 19 -1.23 10.96 -4.13
N GLU A 20 -0.93 9.92 -4.88
CA GLU A 20 -1.95 8.96 -5.33
C GLU A 20 -2.57 8.24 -4.13
N ALA A 21 -1.74 7.86 -3.15
CA ALA A 21 -2.23 7.19 -1.94
C ALA A 21 -3.16 8.09 -1.13
N ILE A 22 -2.84 9.36 -0.98
CA ILE A 22 -3.69 10.32 -0.26
C ILE A 22 -5.05 10.45 -0.93
N ASN A 23 -5.08 10.46 -2.27
CA ASN A 23 -6.32 10.66 -3.01
C ASN A 23 -7.26 9.45 -2.98
N VAL A 24 -6.73 8.23 -2.83
CA VAL A 24 -7.54 7.03 -2.96
C VAL A 24 -7.60 6.15 -1.72
N CYS A 25 -6.60 6.23 -0.86
CA CYS A 25 -6.51 5.39 0.34
C CYS A 25 -6.72 6.26 1.58
N ASN A 26 -7.69 5.90 2.40
CA ASN A 26 -7.99 6.69 3.60
C ASN A 26 -7.23 6.22 4.84
N PHE A 27 -6.70 4.99 4.83
CA PHE A 27 -5.93 4.51 5.97
C PHE A 27 -4.49 5.04 5.88
N GLY A 28 -3.87 5.26 7.02
CA GLY A 28 -2.54 5.84 7.08
C GLY A 28 -2.50 7.34 6.77
N VAL A 29 -3.67 7.99 6.62
CA VAL A 29 -3.77 9.40 6.30
C VAL A 29 -4.35 10.14 7.50
N TYR A 30 -3.67 11.18 7.95
CA TYR A 30 -4.11 11.99 9.09
C TYR A 30 -4.12 13.46 8.73
N ASN A 31 -5.14 14.16 9.22
CA ASN A 31 -5.25 15.59 9.07
C ASN A 31 -5.07 16.25 10.43
N ASN A 32 -4.19 17.25 10.53
CA ASN A 32 -4.03 18.01 11.77
C ASN A 32 -4.89 19.26 11.74
N ILE A 33 -4.83 20.03 12.82
CA ILE A 33 -5.60 21.25 12.96
C ILE A 33 -5.22 22.34 11.94
N ASN A 34 -4.04 22.23 11.33
CA ASN A 34 -3.59 23.14 10.27
C ASN A 34 -3.98 22.65 8.88
N LYS A 35 -4.80 21.62 8.80
CA LYS A 35 -5.29 21.02 7.55
C LYS A 35 -4.19 20.41 6.69
N GLN A 36 -3.04 20.09 7.29
CA GLN A 36 -2.01 19.34 6.60
C GLN A 36 -2.37 17.85 6.63
N THR A 37 -2.08 17.17 5.54
CA THR A 37 -2.35 15.75 5.42
C THR A 37 -1.03 14.98 5.52
N TYR A 38 -1.00 14.00 6.41
CA TYR A 38 0.16 13.15 6.59
C TYR A 38 -0.17 11.74 6.13
N LEU A 39 0.81 11.08 5.54
CA LEU A 39 0.72 9.69 5.17
C LEU A 39 1.70 8.91 6.04
N ILE A 40 1.22 7.87 6.70
CA ILE A 40 2.00 7.12 7.67
C ILE A 40 2.11 5.66 7.22
N CYS A 41 3.33 5.11 7.31
CA CYS A 41 3.56 3.70 7.04
C CYS A 41 2.83 2.84 8.08
N ASP A 42 1.99 1.93 7.62
CA ASP A 42 1.21 1.08 8.52
C ASP A 42 2.05 0.04 9.28
N ARG A 43 3.30 -0.15 8.88
CA ARG A 43 4.17 -1.14 9.51
C ARG A 43 5.11 -0.54 10.55
N CYS A 44 5.74 0.59 10.24
CA CYS A 44 6.71 1.21 11.15
C CYS A 44 6.24 2.52 11.76
N ASN A 45 5.09 3.03 11.33
CA ASN A 45 4.47 4.26 11.83
C ASN A 45 5.28 5.54 11.56
N LYS A 46 6.23 5.50 10.62
CA LYS A 46 6.95 6.70 10.21
C LYS A 46 6.12 7.50 9.22
N LEU A 47 6.34 8.80 9.19
CA LEU A 47 5.78 9.65 8.13
C LEU A 47 6.43 9.25 6.80
N LEU A 48 5.59 9.09 5.77
CA LEU A 48 6.08 8.73 4.45
C LEU A 48 6.59 9.96 3.72
N ASN A 49 7.71 9.78 3.04
CA ASN A 49 8.35 10.82 2.27
C ASN A 49 7.64 10.98 0.93
N PHE A 50 7.22 12.21 0.59
CA PHE A 50 6.53 12.49 -0.68
C PHE A 50 7.40 12.33 -1.91
N GLU A 51 8.71 12.17 -1.74
CA GLU A 51 9.64 11.96 -2.85
C GLU A 51 9.83 10.49 -3.21
N GLU A 52 9.32 9.56 -2.41
CA GLU A 52 9.52 8.14 -2.61
C GLU A 52 8.21 7.42 -2.95
N GLN A 53 8.34 6.30 -3.65
CA GLN A 53 7.20 5.42 -3.91
C GLN A 53 6.76 4.76 -2.62
N VAL A 54 5.46 4.51 -2.52
CA VAL A 54 4.87 3.73 -1.43
C VAL A 54 4.19 2.50 -2.01
N TYR A 55 3.98 1.50 -1.17
CA TYR A 55 3.48 0.21 -1.62
C TYR A 55 2.25 -0.18 -0.81
N TYR A 56 1.17 -0.52 -1.51
CA TYR A 56 -0.01 -1.09 -0.88
C TYR A 56 0.08 -2.61 -0.99
N ILE A 57 0.13 -3.29 0.16
CA ILE A 57 0.22 -4.74 0.24
C ILE A 57 -1.19 -5.28 0.49
N ALA A 58 -1.81 -5.85 -0.54
CA ALA A 58 -3.22 -6.23 -0.48
C ALA A 58 -3.52 -7.30 0.58
N VAL A 59 -2.65 -8.29 0.72
CA VAL A 59 -2.86 -9.38 1.68
C VAL A 59 -2.85 -8.88 3.13
N LEU A 60 -2.12 -7.82 3.43
CA LEU A 60 -2.08 -7.20 4.76
C LEU A 60 -3.05 -6.03 4.89
N ASN A 61 -3.51 -5.50 3.76
CA ASN A 61 -4.25 -4.24 3.70
C ASN A 61 -3.44 -3.09 4.34
N TYR A 62 -2.14 -3.04 4.02
CA TYR A 62 -1.19 -2.06 4.56
C TYR A 62 -0.61 -1.20 3.45
N LEU A 63 -0.44 0.08 3.76
CA LEU A 63 0.33 1.00 2.94
C LEU A 63 1.67 1.23 3.64
N VAL A 64 2.76 0.91 2.98
CA VAL A 64 4.10 0.90 3.59
C VAL A 64 5.11 1.62 2.73
N ASP A 65 6.24 2.03 3.35
CA ASP A 65 7.37 2.56 2.61
C ASP A 65 8.17 1.44 1.94
N LYS A 66 9.11 1.82 1.12
CA LYS A 66 9.91 0.86 0.36
C LYS A 66 10.74 -0.04 1.26
N ASP A 67 11.32 0.51 2.33
CA ASP A 67 12.15 -0.27 3.24
C ASP A 67 11.31 -1.32 3.97
N CYS A 68 10.13 -0.95 4.45
CA CYS A 68 9.21 -1.88 5.09
C CYS A 68 8.71 -2.94 4.11
N TYR A 69 8.45 -2.55 2.87
CA TYR A 69 8.04 -3.50 1.84
C TYR A 69 9.13 -4.55 1.59
N ASN A 70 10.37 -4.10 1.41
CA ASN A 70 11.50 -5.00 1.16
C ASN A 70 11.77 -5.91 2.36
N ASP A 71 11.68 -5.37 3.58
CA ASP A 71 11.86 -6.16 4.79
C ASP A 71 10.78 -7.24 4.91
N TRP A 72 9.51 -6.86 4.69
CA TRP A 72 8.42 -7.81 4.70
C TRP A 72 8.60 -8.90 3.65
N MET A 73 9.01 -8.53 2.42
CA MET A 73 9.23 -9.49 1.34
C MET A 73 10.30 -10.51 1.66
N SER A 74 11.25 -10.17 2.53
CA SER A 74 12.35 -11.08 2.86
C SER A 74 11.87 -12.33 3.62
N TYR A 75 10.73 -12.26 4.31
CA TYR A 75 10.23 -13.39 5.10
C TYR A 75 8.78 -13.76 4.82
N ALA A 76 8.07 -13.00 3.99
CA ALA A 76 6.65 -13.23 3.75
C ALA A 76 6.38 -14.57 3.08
N GLU A 77 5.30 -15.22 3.52
CA GLU A 77 4.84 -16.49 2.95
C GLU A 77 3.39 -16.35 2.50
N ARG A 78 3.05 -16.95 1.36
CA ARG A 78 1.68 -16.95 0.87
C ARG A 78 0.93 -18.15 1.41
N TYR A 79 -0.32 -17.91 1.80
CA TYR A 79 -1.23 -18.94 2.27
C TYR A 79 -2.47 -18.93 1.39
N THR A 80 -2.96 -20.12 1.04
CA THR A 80 -4.13 -20.28 0.17
C THR A 80 -5.37 -19.60 0.76
N GLU A 81 -5.55 -19.66 2.06
CA GLU A 81 -6.70 -19.08 2.74
C GLU A 81 -6.74 -17.56 2.68
N ASP A 82 -5.63 -16.91 2.35
CA ASP A 82 -5.56 -15.46 2.26
C ASP A 82 -5.90 -14.91 0.86
N ILE A 83 -5.99 -15.78 -0.14
CA ILE A 83 -6.14 -15.34 -1.53
C ILE A 83 -7.40 -14.54 -1.76
N SER A 84 -8.54 -14.96 -1.22
CA SER A 84 -9.81 -14.26 -1.39
C SER A 84 -9.76 -12.86 -0.79
N TYR A 85 -9.17 -12.72 0.39
CA TYR A 85 -9.02 -11.42 1.04
C TYR A 85 -8.06 -10.52 0.26
N GLU A 86 -6.97 -11.07 -0.21
CA GLU A 86 -5.99 -10.33 -1.01
C GLU A 86 -6.63 -9.77 -2.27
N GLU A 87 -7.39 -10.59 -3.00
CA GLU A 87 -8.06 -10.16 -4.22
C GLU A 87 -9.10 -9.10 -3.94
N TYR A 88 -9.88 -9.25 -2.87
CA TYR A 88 -10.87 -8.27 -2.48
C TYR A 88 -10.23 -6.92 -2.17
N SER A 89 -9.18 -6.92 -1.36
CA SER A 89 -8.48 -5.70 -0.97
C SER A 89 -7.80 -5.03 -2.17
N PHE A 90 -7.15 -5.84 -3.01
CA PHE A 90 -6.49 -5.35 -4.21
C PHE A 90 -7.48 -4.68 -5.16
N ASN A 91 -8.59 -5.35 -5.45
CA ASN A 91 -9.59 -4.84 -6.40
C ASN A 91 -10.21 -3.54 -5.90
N ARG A 92 -10.41 -3.42 -4.59
CA ARG A 92 -10.99 -2.22 -4.01
C ARG A 92 -10.15 -0.97 -4.31
N TYR A 93 -8.84 -1.06 -4.14
CA TYR A 93 -7.95 0.09 -4.40
C TYR A 93 -7.58 0.21 -5.87
N ALA A 94 -7.41 -0.90 -6.56
CA ALA A 94 -7.13 -0.87 -7.99
C ALA A 94 -8.26 -0.20 -8.77
N THR A 95 -9.51 -0.42 -8.36
CA THR A 95 -10.67 0.24 -8.97
C THR A 95 -10.61 1.75 -8.75
N LYS A 96 -10.28 2.20 -7.52
CA LYS A 96 -10.15 3.62 -7.22
C LYS A 96 -9.04 4.29 -8.00
N LEU A 97 -7.99 3.55 -8.32
CA LEU A 97 -6.84 4.04 -9.07
C LEU A 97 -6.97 3.85 -10.58
N ALA A 98 -8.11 3.33 -11.02
CA ALA A 98 -8.41 3.05 -12.44
C ALA A 98 -7.39 2.07 -13.07
N LEU A 99 -6.95 1.07 -12.28
CA LEU A 99 -6.04 0.03 -12.76
C LEU A 99 -6.76 -1.23 -13.26
N ILE A 100 -8.08 -1.25 -13.13
CA ILE A 100 -8.92 -2.34 -13.60
C ILE A 100 -9.90 -1.79 -14.61
#